data_5baadd75173b500cdbac338f7135e8d2
#
_entry.id   5baadd75173b500cdbac338f7135e8d2
#
_cell.length_a   1.000
_cell.length_b   1.000
_cell.length_c   1.000
_cell.angle_alpha   90.00
_cell.angle_beta   90.00
_cell.angle_gamma   90.00
#
_symmetry.space_group_name_H-M   'P 1'
#
loop_
_entity.id
_entity.type
_entity.pdbx_description
1 polymer ?
#
loop_
_entity_poly.entity_id
_entity_poly.type
_entity_poly.pdbx_seq_one_letter_code
_entity_poly.pdbx_strand_id
1 'polypeptide(L)'
;MPAPVSGPTGFAAVGSVAVRTFAAHQGQQPAGLTPPAHQSMDGQHVNAMAGDGSGGVHNHFADYDELPDGHFYDPDAEYEPDPEYAATLAPDAARQRRERIGPTGRPLPYFPIPGPLTDHGPAKIIAMCNQKGGVGKTTSTINLGAALAEYGRRVLLVDFDPQGALSVGLGVNPMELDLTVYNLLMERGMSADEVLLKTAVPNMDLLPSNIDLSAAEVQLVSEVARESTLQRALKPLLADYDYIVIDCQPSLGLLTVNALTAAHKVIVPLECEFFALRGVALLTETIEKVQERLNPDLELDGILATMYDSRTVHSREVLARVVEAFDEHVYHTVIGRTVRFPETTVAGEPITTYASNSVGAAAYRQLAREVLARCHAE
;
A
#
# COMPACT_ATOMS: atom_id res chain seq x y z
N MET A 1 -30.09 15.94 -33.91
CA MET A 1 -29.96 15.96 -32.46
C MET A 1 -29.32 14.66 -32.03
N PRO A 2 -28.09 14.63 -31.55
CA PRO A 2 -27.49 13.43 -30.99
C PRO A 2 -27.99 13.24 -29.55
N ALA A 3 -28.17 11.98 -29.15
CA ALA A 3 -28.57 11.56 -27.82
C ALA A 3 -27.48 11.87 -26.75
N PRO A 4 -27.86 12.07 -25.47
CA PRO A 4 -26.91 12.40 -24.43
C PRO A 4 -26.07 11.16 -24.11
N VAL A 5 -24.76 11.39 -24.03
CA VAL A 5 -23.75 10.43 -23.53
C VAL A 5 -23.97 10.26 -22.03
N SER A 6 -24.19 9.03 -21.60
CA SER A 6 -24.28 8.66 -20.18
C SER A 6 -22.89 8.83 -19.54
N GLY A 7 -22.78 9.76 -18.60
CA GLY A 7 -21.58 9.97 -17.78
C GLY A 7 -21.40 8.85 -16.74
N PRO A 8 -20.24 8.78 -16.08
CA PRO A 8 -19.87 7.69 -15.17
C PRO A 8 -20.70 7.74 -13.87
N THR A 9 -21.62 6.81 -13.72
CA THR A 9 -22.58 6.74 -12.59
C THR A 9 -22.20 5.73 -11.50
N GLY A 10 -20.91 5.28 -11.43
CA GLY A 10 -20.56 4.18 -10.53
C GLY A 10 -20.13 4.57 -9.11
N PHE A 11 -19.41 5.65 -8.94
CA PHE A 11 -18.60 5.88 -7.72
C PHE A 11 -19.37 6.57 -6.57
N ALA A 12 -20.16 7.58 -6.86
CA ALA A 12 -20.94 8.31 -5.84
C ALA A 12 -21.94 7.41 -5.08
N ALA A 13 -22.37 6.31 -5.73
CA ALA A 13 -23.29 5.36 -5.11
C ALA A 13 -22.61 4.44 -4.09
N VAL A 14 -21.34 4.04 -4.29
CA VAL A 14 -20.63 3.10 -3.43
C VAL A 14 -20.19 3.78 -2.13
N GLY A 15 -19.62 5.00 -2.19
CA GLY A 15 -19.24 5.76 -0.99
C GLY A 15 -20.43 6.09 -0.10
N SER A 16 -21.54 6.51 -0.70
CA SER A 16 -22.78 6.86 0.02
C SER A 16 -23.47 5.64 0.67
N VAL A 17 -23.37 4.46 0.07
CA VAL A 17 -23.91 3.21 0.63
C VAL A 17 -23.07 2.72 1.78
N ALA A 18 -21.73 2.71 1.66
CA ALA A 18 -20.82 2.28 2.73
C ALA A 18 -20.95 3.18 3.98
N VAL A 19 -21.07 4.49 3.81
CA VAL A 19 -21.28 5.45 4.93
C VAL A 19 -22.66 5.26 5.57
N ARG A 20 -23.71 4.99 4.80
CA ARG A 20 -25.07 4.76 5.33
C ARG A 20 -25.19 3.44 6.07
N THR A 21 -24.56 2.39 5.59
CA THR A 21 -24.55 1.07 6.25
C THR A 21 -23.81 1.13 7.58
N PHE A 22 -22.72 1.88 7.66
CA PHE A 22 -21.95 2.08 8.89
C PHE A 22 -22.76 2.91 9.94
N ALA A 23 -23.47 3.95 9.53
CA ALA A 23 -24.31 4.76 10.42
C ALA A 23 -25.52 3.96 10.97
N ALA A 24 -26.10 3.06 10.19
CA ALA A 24 -27.23 2.23 10.60
C ALA A 24 -26.84 1.19 11.67
N HIS A 25 -25.60 0.71 11.70
CA HIS A 25 -25.11 -0.27 12.69
C HIS A 25 -24.65 0.35 14.01
N GLN A 26 -24.41 1.67 14.08
CA GLN A 26 -24.10 2.37 15.35
C GLN A 26 -25.31 2.59 16.26
N GLY A 27 -26.52 2.40 15.77
CA GLY A 27 -27.77 2.59 16.55
C GLY A 27 -28.16 1.42 17.45
N GLN A 28 -27.47 0.28 17.41
CA GLN A 28 -27.76 -0.88 18.27
C GLN A 28 -26.60 -1.18 19.22
N GLN A 29 -26.51 -0.40 20.32
CA GLN A 29 -25.73 -0.83 21.49
C GLN A 29 -26.61 -1.74 22.37
N PRO A 30 -26.14 -2.92 22.77
CA PRO A 30 -26.79 -3.69 23.83
C PRO A 30 -26.57 -2.95 25.16
N ALA A 31 -27.67 -2.68 25.87
CA ALA A 31 -27.66 -2.11 27.21
C ALA A 31 -27.00 -3.08 28.20
N GLY A 32 -26.05 -2.58 28.99
CA GLY A 32 -25.63 -3.16 30.24
C GLY A 32 -24.31 -3.90 30.29
N LEU A 33 -23.22 -3.19 30.55
CA LEU A 33 -22.11 -3.64 31.38
C LEU A 33 -21.38 -2.39 31.92
N THR A 34 -21.56 -2.14 33.19
CA THR A 34 -20.82 -1.14 34.00
C THR A 34 -19.37 -1.62 34.18
N PRO A 35 -18.34 -0.76 34.02
CA PRO A 35 -16.96 -1.15 34.31
C PRO A 35 -16.71 -1.19 35.83
N PRO A 36 -15.87 -2.13 36.32
CA PRO A 36 -15.49 -2.14 37.75
C PRO A 36 -14.51 -1.02 38.07
N ALA A 37 -14.68 -0.48 39.28
CA ALA A 37 -13.92 0.61 39.84
C ALA A 37 -12.42 0.26 40.04
N HIS A 38 -11.55 1.22 39.72
CA HIS A 38 -10.14 1.21 40.08
C HIS A 38 -9.98 1.23 41.62
N GLN A 39 -9.35 0.22 42.19
CA GLN A 39 -8.70 0.28 43.48
C GLN A 39 -7.22 0.47 43.33
N SER A 40 -6.73 1.60 43.82
CA SER A 40 -5.31 1.89 44.09
C SER A 40 -4.81 1.02 45.24
N MET A 41 -3.68 0.35 45.08
CA MET A 41 -2.90 -0.16 46.21
C MET A 41 -1.45 0.34 46.09
N ASP A 42 -1.08 1.07 47.14
CA ASP A 42 0.23 1.55 47.46
C ASP A 42 1.21 0.42 47.82
N GLY A 43 2.48 0.76 47.65
CA GLY A 43 3.69 0.04 47.76
C GLY A 43 3.95 -0.81 49.00
N GLN A 44 4.91 -1.68 48.87
CA GLN A 44 5.99 -1.87 49.87
C GLN A 44 7.14 -2.74 49.33
N HIS A 45 8.33 -2.29 49.67
CA HIS A 45 9.63 -2.93 49.61
C HIS A 45 9.68 -4.43 49.97
N VAL A 46 10.66 -5.22 49.44
CA VAL A 46 11.82 -5.70 50.16
C VAL A 46 12.71 -6.67 49.34
N ASN A 47 14.00 -6.34 49.29
CA ASN A 47 15.23 -7.14 49.37
C ASN A 47 15.56 -8.38 48.50
N ALA A 48 16.79 -8.25 48.06
CA ALA A 48 17.68 -9.15 47.41
C ALA A 48 17.86 -10.53 48.11
N MET A 49 18.10 -11.58 47.28
CA MET A 49 19.13 -12.58 47.58
C MET A 49 19.74 -13.12 46.28
N ALA A 50 21.03 -13.12 46.25
CA ALA A 50 21.89 -13.71 45.24
C ALA A 50 21.82 -15.24 45.31
N GLY A 51 21.77 -15.89 44.14
CA GLY A 51 21.91 -17.34 44.00
C GLY A 51 22.55 -17.63 42.65
N ASP A 52 23.81 -18.02 42.72
CA ASP A 52 24.65 -18.54 41.66
C ASP A 52 24.05 -19.86 41.11
N GLY A 53 24.00 -20.04 39.82
CA GLY A 53 23.51 -21.28 39.21
C GLY A 53 23.55 -21.24 37.69
N SER A 54 24.66 -21.61 37.11
CA SER A 54 24.87 -21.92 35.70
C SER A 54 23.81 -22.89 35.17
N GLY A 55 22.93 -22.42 34.30
CA GLY A 55 22.00 -23.22 33.55
C GLY A 55 21.74 -22.57 32.21
N GLY A 56 22.29 -23.15 31.14
CA GLY A 56 22.14 -22.66 29.78
C GLY A 56 20.66 -22.60 29.41
N VAL A 57 20.19 -21.41 29.13
CA VAL A 57 18.88 -21.20 28.52
C VAL A 57 19.02 -21.48 27.03
N HIS A 58 18.62 -22.67 26.62
CA HIS A 58 18.32 -22.93 25.22
C HIS A 58 17.15 -22.04 24.82
N ASN A 59 17.43 -21.00 24.04
CA ASN A 59 16.42 -20.25 23.30
C ASN A 59 15.83 -21.18 22.24
N HIS A 60 14.74 -21.82 22.58
CA HIS A 60 13.81 -22.35 21.59
C HIS A 60 13.00 -21.18 21.00
N PHE A 61 13.60 -20.44 20.07
CA PHE A 61 12.82 -19.80 19.03
C PHE A 61 12.49 -20.89 18.02
N ALA A 62 11.30 -21.45 18.14
CA ALA A 62 10.75 -22.35 17.15
C ALA A 62 10.64 -21.59 15.81
N ASP A 63 11.24 -22.15 14.77
CA ASP A 63 11.04 -21.73 13.39
C ASP A 63 9.55 -21.83 13.07
N TYR A 64 8.91 -20.67 12.85
CA TYR A 64 7.48 -20.57 12.52
C TYR A 64 7.23 -20.49 11.01
N ASP A 65 8.10 -21.11 10.20
CA ASP A 65 7.96 -21.14 8.74
C ASP A 65 7.33 -22.44 8.19
N GLU A 66 6.92 -23.38 9.05
CA GLU A 66 6.24 -24.61 8.61
C GLU A 66 4.76 -24.61 8.99
N LEU A 67 3.89 -24.63 7.99
CA LEU A 67 2.49 -25.03 8.15
C LEU A 67 2.41 -26.54 8.46
N PRO A 68 1.39 -27.03 9.24
CA PRO A 68 1.32 -28.40 9.72
C PRO A 68 1.35 -29.50 8.65
N ASP A 69 1.24 -29.16 7.38
CA ASP A 69 1.12 -30.09 6.24
C ASP A 69 2.34 -30.07 5.31
N GLY A 70 3.44 -29.34 5.67
CA GLY A 70 4.71 -29.37 4.91
C GLY A 70 4.64 -28.82 3.48
N HIS A 71 3.58 -28.13 3.11
CA HIS A 71 3.45 -27.51 1.80
C HIS A 71 3.68 -26.02 1.90
N PHE A 72 4.90 -25.58 1.55
CA PHE A 72 5.19 -24.18 1.27
C PHE A 72 4.34 -23.74 0.09
N TYR A 73 3.60 -22.63 0.27
CA TYR A 73 3.02 -21.92 -0.85
C TYR A 73 4.16 -21.16 -1.54
N ASP A 74 4.66 -21.68 -2.63
CA ASP A 74 5.53 -21.00 -3.57
C ASP A 74 4.65 -20.45 -4.70
N PRO A 75 4.37 -19.14 -4.74
CA PRO A 75 3.58 -18.55 -5.80
C PRO A 75 4.34 -18.48 -7.13
N ASP A 76 5.66 -18.66 -7.12
CA ASP A 76 6.54 -18.63 -8.29
C ASP A 76 7.05 -20.04 -8.69
N ALA A 77 6.59 -21.10 -8.01
CA ALA A 77 6.85 -22.45 -8.48
C ALA A 77 6.23 -22.60 -9.87
N GLU A 78 7.07 -22.55 -10.89
CA GLU A 78 6.72 -22.98 -12.25
C GLU A 78 6.34 -24.46 -12.18
N TYR A 79 5.05 -24.73 -11.93
CA TYR A 79 4.48 -26.02 -12.21
C TYR A 79 4.31 -26.07 -13.74
N GLU A 80 5.38 -26.46 -14.45
CA GLU A 80 5.23 -27.02 -15.78
C GLU A 80 4.59 -28.40 -15.60
N PRO A 81 3.31 -28.58 -15.95
CA PRO A 81 2.73 -29.91 -15.95
C PRO A 81 3.49 -30.75 -16.96
N ASP A 82 3.87 -31.95 -16.54
CA ASP A 82 4.43 -32.97 -17.44
C ASP A 82 3.63 -32.96 -18.77
N PRO A 83 4.27 -32.74 -19.92
CA PRO A 83 3.60 -32.66 -21.22
C PRO A 83 2.68 -33.84 -21.49
N GLU A 84 3.00 -35.03 -20.99
CA GLU A 84 2.16 -36.23 -21.07
C GLU A 84 0.93 -36.16 -20.17
N TYR A 85 1.04 -35.48 -19.02
CA TYR A 85 -0.09 -35.24 -18.11
C TYR A 85 -1.00 -34.09 -18.62
N ALA A 86 -0.44 -33.07 -19.24
CA ALA A 86 -1.20 -31.98 -19.87
C ALA A 86 -2.07 -32.47 -21.04
N ALA A 87 -1.62 -33.47 -21.78
CA ALA A 87 -2.35 -34.07 -22.91
C ALA A 87 -3.50 -34.99 -22.45
N THR A 88 -3.51 -35.47 -21.22
CA THR A 88 -4.58 -36.34 -20.67
C THR A 88 -5.69 -35.58 -19.96
N LEU A 89 -5.56 -34.26 -19.78
CA LEU A 89 -6.60 -33.43 -19.19
C LEU A 89 -7.69 -33.17 -20.24
N ALA A 90 -8.74 -34.00 -20.23
CA ALA A 90 -9.95 -33.74 -20.96
C ALA A 90 -10.49 -32.33 -20.62
N PRO A 91 -11.19 -31.63 -21.59
CA PRO A 91 -11.73 -30.29 -21.40
C PRO A 91 -12.54 -30.08 -20.11
N ASP A 92 -13.09 -31.15 -19.54
CA ASP A 92 -13.84 -31.12 -18.27
C ASP A 92 -12.96 -31.07 -17.02
N ALA A 93 -11.69 -31.49 -17.08
CA ALA A 93 -10.77 -31.38 -15.94
C ALA A 93 -10.31 -29.93 -15.69
N ALA A 94 -10.33 -29.09 -16.72
CA ALA A 94 -10.12 -27.64 -16.58
C ALA A 94 -11.28 -26.95 -15.84
N ARG A 95 -12.50 -27.50 -15.89
CA ARG A 95 -13.67 -27.02 -15.13
C ARG A 95 -13.69 -27.47 -13.68
N GLN A 96 -12.92 -28.48 -13.30
CA GLN A 96 -12.83 -28.99 -11.91
C GLN A 96 -11.60 -28.45 -11.14
N ARG A 97 -10.86 -27.44 -11.62
CA ARG A 97 -10.02 -26.66 -10.73
C ARG A 97 -10.96 -26.03 -9.69
N ARG A 98 -11.02 -26.61 -8.50
CA ARG A 98 -11.69 -25.99 -7.35
C ARG A 98 -11.15 -24.57 -7.29
N GLU A 99 -12.01 -23.59 -7.53
CA GLU A 99 -11.67 -22.19 -7.44
C GLU A 99 -11.01 -21.98 -6.07
N ARG A 100 -9.73 -21.68 -6.07
CA ARG A 100 -9.02 -21.40 -4.82
C ARG A 100 -9.60 -20.11 -4.27
N ILE A 101 -10.19 -20.18 -3.09
CA ILE A 101 -10.70 -19.00 -2.38
C ILE A 101 -9.52 -18.32 -1.69
N GLY A 102 -9.29 -17.04 -2.03
CA GLY A 102 -8.25 -16.23 -1.45
C GLY A 102 -8.58 -15.73 -0.04
N PRO A 103 -7.64 -15.00 0.60
CA PRO A 103 -7.86 -14.43 1.94
C PRO A 103 -9.07 -13.50 2.02
N THR A 104 -9.45 -12.87 0.91
CA THR A 104 -10.64 -12.00 0.81
C THR A 104 -11.97 -12.76 0.78
N GLY A 105 -11.96 -14.09 0.84
CA GLY A 105 -13.16 -14.90 0.68
C GLY A 105 -13.68 -14.99 -0.75
N ARG A 106 -12.99 -14.37 -1.73
CA ARG A 106 -13.34 -14.39 -3.15
C ARG A 106 -12.46 -15.40 -3.91
N PRO A 107 -12.91 -15.89 -5.09
CA PRO A 107 -12.07 -16.66 -5.98
C PRO A 107 -10.76 -15.91 -6.27
N LEU A 108 -9.64 -16.60 -6.18
CA LEU A 108 -8.34 -16.00 -6.43
C LEU A 108 -8.09 -15.98 -7.95
N PRO A 109 -8.05 -14.80 -8.60
CA PRO A 109 -7.77 -14.70 -10.02
C PRO A 109 -6.30 -15.05 -10.31
N TYR A 110 -6.05 -15.52 -11.49
CA TYR A 110 -4.69 -15.69 -11.99
C TYR A 110 -4.22 -14.39 -12.64
N PHE A 111 -3.17 -13.80 -12.11
CA PHE A 111 -2.47 -12.68 -12.71
C PHE A 111 -1.20 -13.20 -13.40
N PRO A 112 -1.12 -13.16 -14.75
CA PRO A 112 0.04 -13.68 -15.46
C PRO A 112 1.30 -12.86 -15.14
N ILE A 113 2.45 -13.48 -15.27
CA ILE A 113 3.74 -12.78 -15.22
C ILE A 113 3.78 -11.82 -16.41
N PRO A 114 3.94 -10.51 -16.18
CA PRO A 114 3.93 -9.54 -17.27
C PRO A 114 5.22 -9.67 -18.12
N GLY A 115 5.05 -9.59 -19.42
CA GLY A 115 6.19 -9.51 -20.34
C GLY A 115 6.96 -8.19 -20.22
N PRO A 116 8.19 -8.13 -20.77
CA PRO A 116 8.94 -6.89 -20.86
C PRO A 116 8.21 -5.88 -21.74
N LEU A 117 8.33 -4.57 -21.40
CA LEU A 117 7.85 -3.50 -22.26
C LEU A 117 8.86 -3.23 -23.38
N THR A 118 8.34 -2.92 -24.58
CA THR A 118 9.14 -2.45 -25.72
C THR A 118 9.26 -0.92 -25.71
N ASP A 119 8.22 -0.25 -25.21
CA ASP A 119 8.13 1.20 -25.12
C ASP A 119 7.79 1.61 -23.69
N HIS A 120 8.29 2.75 -23.24
CA HIS A 120 8.10 3.28 -21.88
C HIS A 120 7.33 4.59 -21.89
N GLY A 121 6.58 4.87 -20.83
CA GLY A 121 5.75 6.05 -20.69
C GLY A 121 4.48 6.03 -21.57
N PRO A 122 3.57 7.02 -21.38
CA PRO A 122 3.57 7.96 -20.26
C PRO A 122 3.21 7.27 -18.92
N ALA A 123 3.81 7.77 -17.85
CA ALA A 123 3.66 7.19 -16.53
C ALA A 123 2.22 7.21 -16.01
N LYS A 124 1.77 6.09 -15.42
CA LYS A 124 0.61 6.08 -14.52
C LYS A 124 1.05 6.53 -13.13
N ILE A 125 0.41 7.58 -12.58
CA ILE A 125 0.71 8.09 -11.23
C ILE A 125 -0.25 7.44 -10.24
N ILE A 126 0.31 6.81 -9.20
CA ILE A 126 -0.44 6.14 -8.13
C ILE A 126 -0.13 6.83 -6.81
N ALA A 127 -1.13 7.31 -6.09
CA ALA A 127 -0.99 7.84 -4.74
C ALA A 127 -1.28 6.75 -3.70
N MET A 128 -0.32 6.51 -2.80
CA MET A 128 -0.47 5.59 -1.67
C MET A 128 -0.97 6.37 -0.46
N CYS A 129 -2.29 6.42 -0.25
CA CYS A 129 -2.93 7.33 0.71
C CYS A 129 -3.68 6.59 1.82
N ASN A 130 -3.50 7.04 3.05
CA ASN A 130 -4.39 6.78 4.20
C ASN A 130 -4.05 7.81 5.29
N GLN A 131 -5.09 8.38 5.94
CA GLN A 131 -4.90 9.31 7.06
C GLN A 131 -4.35 8.65 8.33
N LYS A 132 -4.50 7.32 8.50
CA LYS A 132 -3.94 6.57 9.62
C LYS A 132 -2.45 6.35 9.41
N GLY A 133 -1.64 6.71 10.43
CA GLY A 133 -0.22 6.36 10.48
C GLY A 133 -0.02 4.86 10.71
N GLY A 134 1.12 4.31 10.28
CA GLY A 134 1.52 2.93 10.56
C GLY A 134 0.78 1.83 9.77
N VAL A 135 -0.07 2.18 8.80
CA VAL A 135 -0.83 1.18 8.00
C VAL A 135 -0.03 0.57 6.84
N GLY A 136 1.26 0.83 6.74
CA GLY A 136 2.13 0.26 5.72
C GLY A 136 2.15 1.02 4.39
N LYS A 137 1.81 2.34 4.34
CA LYS A 137 1.92 3.15 3.12
C LYS A 137 3.33 3.10 2.54
N THR A 138 4.30 3.59 3.27
CA THR A 138 5.72 3.63 2.88
C THR A 138 6.26 2.24 2.51
N THR A 139 5.97 1.23 3.35
CA THR A 139 6.37 -0.15 3.07
C THR A 139 5.78 -0.64 1.75
N SER A 140 4.51 -0.34 1.48
CA SER A 140 3.85 -0.74 0.23
C SER A 140 4.37 0.05 -0.97
N THR A 141 4.67 1.36 -0.81
CA THR A 141 5.28 2.17 -1.88
C THR A 141 6.63 1.60 -2.31
N ILE A 142 7.54 1.34 -1.36
CA ILE A 142 8.86 0.77 -1.64
C ILE A 142 8.73 -0.58 -2.36
N ASN A 143 7.96 -1.49 -1.79
CA ASN A 143 7.96 -2.87 -2.24
C ASN A 143 7.11 -3.08 -3.51
N LEU A 144 6.04 -2.30 -3.71
CA LEU A 144 5.31 -2.28 -4.98
C LEU A 144 6.21 -1.71 -6.08
N GLY A 145 6.90 -0.59 -5.82
CA GLY A 145 7.82 0.00 -6.79
C GLY A 145 8.93 -0.96 -7.19
N ALA A 146 9.56 -1.62 -6.22
CA ALA A 146 10.60 -2.61 -6.48
C ALA A 146 10.08 -3.83 -7.27
N ALA A 147 8.87 -4.33 -6.95
CA ALA A 147 8.26 -5.44 -7.67
C ALA A 147 7.86 -5.06 -9.13
N LEU A 148 7.38 -3.83 -9.36
CA LEU A 148 7.15 -3.32 -10.71
C LEU A 148 8.45 -3.20 -11.51
N ALA A 149 9.52 -2.74 -10.86
CA ALA A 149 10.85 -2.63 -11.46
C ALA A 149 11.45 -4.00 -11.83
N GLU A 150 11.23 -5.04 -10.99
CA GLU A 150 11.59 -6.44 -11.32
C GLU A 150 10.88 -6.92 -12.61
N TYR A 151 9.65 -6.47 -12.85
CA TYR A 151 8.92 -6.76 -14.10
C TYR A 151 9.29 -5.82 -15.27
N GLY A 152 10.43 -5.13 -15.17
CA GLY A 152 10.98 -4.30 -16.25
C GLY A 152 10.27 -2.96 -16.44
N ARG A 153 9.50 -2.48 -15.46
CA ARG A 153 8.90 -1.14 -15.50
C ARG A 153 9.88 -0.11 -14.99
N ARG A 154 9.92 1.06 -15.63
CA ARG A 154 10.64 2.22 -15.11
C ARG A 154 9.77 2.91 -14.07
N VAL A 155 10.24 2.94 -12.83
CA VAL A 155 9.47 3.41 -11.66
C VAL A 155 10.13 4.60 -11.02
N LEU A 156 9.35 5.63 -10.73
CA LEU A 156 9.75 6.74 -9.88
C LEU A 156 8.97 6.65 -8.57
N LEU A 157 9.68 6.62 -7.44
CA LEU A 157 9.09 6.78 -6.12
C LEU A 157 9.21 8.24 -5.70
N VAL A 158 8.12 8.80 -5.17
CA VAL A 158 8.08 10.16 -4.66
C VAL A 158 7.80 10.09 -3.17
N ASP A 159 8.79 10.47 -2.36
CA ASP A 159 8.61 10.65 -0.93
C ASP A 159 7.85 11.96 -0.68
N PHE A 160 6.60 11.86 -0.27
CA PHE A 160 5.73 13.02 -0.07
C PHE A 160 5.22 13.10 1.38
N ASP A 161 6.08 12.59 2.28
CA ASP A 161 5.95 12.72 3.74
C ASP A 161 7.15 13.51 4.28
N PRO A 162 6.95 14.60 5.04
CA PRO A 162 8.03 15.35 5.69
C PRO A 162 8.91 14.50 6.62
N GLN A 163 8.45 13.33 7.04
CA GLN A 163 9.24 12.40 7.85
C GLN A 163 10.35 11.71 7.04
N GLY A 164 10.32 11.75 5.71
CA GLY A 164 11.34 11.14 4.87
C GLY A 164 11.47 9.62 4.99
N ALA A 165 10.39 8.95 5.39
CA ALA A 165 10.42 7.53 5.72
C ALA A 165 10.69 6.64 4.49
N LEU A 166 10.22 7.04 3.31
CA LEU A 166 10.50 6.36 2.05
C LEU A 166 12.00 6.48 1.70
N SER A 167 12.55 7.68 1.85
CA SER A 167 13.98 7.96 1.60
C SER A 167 14.86 7.10 2.51
N VAL A 168 14.57 7.09 3.82
CA VAL A 168 15.28 6.24 4.80
C VAL A 168 15.15 4.76 4.45
N GLY A 169 13.96 4.30 4.07
CA GLY A 169 13.71 2.91 3.70
C GLY A 169 14.43 2.44 2.43
N LEU A 170 15.01 3.37 1.66
CA LEU A 170 15.86 3.11 0.50
C LEU A 170 17.34 3.46 0.74
N GLY A 171 17.73 3.61 2.02
CA GLY A 171 19.11 3.84 2.43
C GLY A 171 19.60 5.28 2.23
N VAL A 172 18.70 6.23 1.95
CA VAL A 172 19.03 7.65 1.80
C VAL A 172 18.90 8.33 3.17
N ASN A 173 19.90 9.09 3.59
CA ASN A 173 19.84 9.92 4.80
C ASN A 173 19.23 11.29 4.50
N PRO A 174 17.99 11.58 4.93
CA PRO A 174 17.34 12.87 4.64
C PRO A 174 18.07 14.09 5.21
N MET A 175 18.91 13.89 6.24
CA MET A 175 19.67 14.98 6.89
C MET A 175 20.90 15.42 6.08
N GLU A 176 21.31 14.65 5.10
CA GLU A 176 22.49 14.91 4.24
C GLU A 176 22.10 15.42 2.85
N LEU A 177 20.82 15.62 2.61
CA LEU A 177 20.31 16.06 1.31
C LEU A 177 20.27 17.59 1.20
N ASP A 178 20.92 18.12 0.17
CA ASP A 178 20.86 19.54 -0.18
C ASP A 178 19.55 19.89 -0.93
N LEU A 179 19.05 18.95 -1.74
CA LEU A 179 17.86 19.13 -2.57
C LEU A 179 16.86 17.97 -2.34
N THR A 180 15.60 18.33 -2.22
CA THR A 180 14.49 17.39 -2.01
C THR A 180 13.26 17.81 -2.82
N VAL A 181 12.19 17.04 -2.73
CA VAL A 181 10.89 17.39 -3.34
C VAL A 181 10.41 18.78 -2.86
N TYR A 182 10.78 19.23 -1.65
CA TYR A 182 10.50 20.59 -1.19
C TYR A 182 11.06 21.67 -2.14
N ASN A 183 12.33 21.57 -2.51
CA ASN A 183 12.98 22.51 -3.43
C ASN A 183 12.29 22.48 -4.80
N LEU A 184 11.98 21.28 -5.30
CA LEU A 184 11.26 21.10 -6.57
C LEU A 184 9.89 21.82 -6.58
N LEU A 185 9.18 21.84 -5.45
CA LEU A 185 7.89 22.51 -5.34
C LEU A 185 8.02 24.03 -5.18
N MET A 186 9.04 24.51 -4.45
CA MET A 186 9.11 25.88 -3.95
C MET A 186 10.08 26.76 -4.73
N GLU A 187 11.10 26.20 -5.36
CA GLU A 187 12.11 26.97 -6.07
C GLU A 187 11.76 27.11 -7.55
N ARG A 188 11.78 28.36 -8.03
CA ARG A 188 11.48 28.65 -9.43
C ARG A 188 12.62 28.19 -10.34
N GLY A 189 12.28 27.38 -11.34
CA GLY A 189 13.25 26.91 -12.34
C GLY A 189 14.03 25.67 -11.89
N MET A 190 13.74 25.11 -10.71
CA MET A 190 14.29 23.83 -10.27
C MET A 190 13.82 22.72 -11.22
N SER A 191 14.78 21.96 -11.75
CA SER A 191 14.50 20.77 -12.55
C SER A 191 14.39 19.54 -11.66
N ALA A 192 13.49 18.64 -12.01
CA ALA A 192 13.38 17.35 -11.31
C ALA A 192 14.67 16.53 -11.39
N ASP A 193 15.44 16.64 -12.48
CA ASP A 193 16.72 15.96 -12.66
C ASP A 193 17.77 16.34 -11.61
N GLU A 194 17.68 17.58 -11.05
CA GLU A 194 18.59 18.05 -10.01
C GLU A 194 18.31 17.40 -8.63
N VAL A 195 17.05 16.96 -8.42
CA VAL A 195 16.57 16.38 -7.16
C VAL A 195 16.53 14.86 -7.21
N LEU A 196 16.47 14.30 -8.40
CA LEU A 196 16.25 12.88 -8.64
C LEU A 196 17.47 12.04 -8.23
N LEU A 197 17.25 11.01 -7.41
CA LEU A 197 18.27 10.06 -6.97
C LEU A 197 18.05 8.69 -7.61
N LYS A 198 19.16 8.06 -8.02
CA LYS A 198 19.17 6.65 -8.41
C LYS A 198 19.16 5.78 -7.17
N THR A 199 18.31 4.76 -7.14
CA THR A 199 18.29 3.78 -6.05
C THR A 199 19.21 2.59 -6.35
N ALA A 200 19.42 1.73 -5.37
CA ALA A 200 20.13 0.46 -5.58
C ALA A 200 19.31 -0.54 -6.41
N VAL A 201 18.00 -0.33 -6.58
CA VAL A 201 17.12 -1.19 -7.38
C VAL A 201 17.17 -0.73 -8.83
N PRO A 202 17.55 -1.61 -9.78
CA PRO A 202 17.50 -1.28 -11.19
C PRO A 202 16.11 -0.83 -11.65
N ASN A 203 16.03 0.15 -12.54
CA ASN A 203 14.79 0.74 -13.07
C ASN A 203 13.92 1.45 -12.01
N MET A 204 14.45 1.76 -10.83
CA MET A 204 13.72 2.48 -9.80
C MET A 204 14.51 3.69 -9.30
N ASP A 205 13.92 4.88 -9.42
CA ASP A 205 14.48 6.15 -8.99
C ASP A 205 13.65 6.75 -7.84
N LEU A 206 14.20 7.74 -7.16
CA LEU A 206 13.59 8.40 -6.00
C LEU A 206 13.63 9.92 -6.13
N LEU A 207 12.50 10.59 -5.90
CA LEU A 207 12.44 11.98 -5.45
C LEU A 207 12.36 11.98 -3.92
N PRO A 208 13.46 12.35 -3.22
CA PRO A 208 13.54 12.24 -1.77
C PRO A 208 12.83 13.38 -1.05
N SER A 209 12.53 13.18 0.22
CA SER A 209 11.97 14.17 1.13
C SER A 209 12.81 14.34 2.40
N ASN A 210 12.60 15.46 3.04
CA ASN A 210 13.07 15.73 4.40
C ASN A 210 12.04 16.62 5.14
N ILE A 211 12.39 17.03 6.37
CA ILE A 211 11.51 17.82 7.24
C ILE A 211 11.10 19.17 6.63
N ASP A 212 11.87 19.72 5.68
CA ASP A 212 11.58 21.00 5.04
C ASP A 212 10.26 20.96 4.25
N LEU A 213 9.84 19.77 3.79
CA LEU A 213 8.55 19.59 3.13
C LEU A 213 7.37 20.03 4.01
N SER A 214 7.51 20.00 5.34
CA SER A 214 6.48 20.53 6.24
C SER A 214 6.25 22.03 6.07
N ALA A 215 7.28 22.77 5.68
CA ALA A 215 7.16 24.20 5.41
C ALA A 215 6.38 24.48 4.12
N ALA A 216 6.39 23.57 3.15
CA ALA A 216 5.60 23.69 1.93
C ALA A 216 4.10 23.75 2.20
N GLU A 217 3.57 23.02 3.19
CA GLU A 217 2.15 23.08 3.57
C GLU A 217 1.71 24.49 3.96
N VAL A 218 2.59 25.25 4.62
CA VAL A 218 2.32 26.62 5.04
C VAL A 218 2.53 27.61 3.90
N GLN A 219 3.62 27.48 3.15
CA GLN A 219 4.01 28.41 2.09
C GLN A 219 3.06 28.32 0.89
N LEU A 220 2.63 27.13 0.51
CA LEU A 220 1.69 26.90 -0.58
C LEU A 220 0.31 27.52 -0.32
N VAL A 221 -0.08 27.79 0.92
CA VAL A 221 -1.40 28.39 1.23
C VAL A 221 -1.60 29.70 0.49
N SER A 222 -0.55 30.50 0.27
CA SER A 222 -0.60 31.77 -0.45
C SER A 222 -0.38 31.67 -1.96
N GLU A 223 -0.02 30.50 -2.47
CA GLU A 223 0.27 30.29 -3.89
C GLU A 223 -0.99 30.07 -4.73
N VAL A 224 -0.98 30.60 -5.96
CA VAL A 224 -2.05 30.37 -6.94
C VAL A 224 -1.96 28.96 -7.49
N ALA A 225 -3.10 28.26 -7.59
CA ALA A 225 -3.19 26.88 -8.03
C ALA A 225 -2.27 25.94 -7.21
N ARG A 226 -2.23 26.18 -5.91
CA ARG A 226 -1.40 25.47 -4.92
C ARG A 226 -1.67 23.97 -4.86
N GLU A 227 -2.88 23.55 -5.20
CA GLU A 227 -3.29 22.15 -5.23
C GLU A 227 -2.68 21.35 -6.39
N SER A 228 -2.22 22.03 -7.44
CA SER A 228 -1.64 21.44 -8.66
C SER A 228 -0.11 21.56 -8.73
N THR A 229 0.56 21.94 -7.65
CA THR A 229 2.00 22.20 -7.66
C THR A 229 2.80 20.95 -7.93
N LEU A 230 2.46 19.83 -7.26
CA LEU A 230 3.11 18.54 -7.51
C LEU A 230 2.81 18.02 -8.93
N GLN A 231 1.59 18.16 -9.42
CA GLN A 231 1.22 17.76 -10.79
C GLN A 231 2.11 18.46 -11.83
N ARG A 232 2.34 19.78 -11.67
CA ARG A 232 3.21 20.54 -12.56
C ARG A 232 4.67 20.09 -12.47
N ALA A 233 5.14 19.79 -11.26
CA ALA A 233 6.50 19.32 -11.01
C ALA A 233 6.77 17.94 -11.63
N LEU A 234 5.78 17.03 -11.59
CA LEU A 234 5.91 15.67 -12.14
C LEU A 234 5.68 15.60 -13.67
N LYS A 235 5.03 16.61 -14.25
CA LYS A 235 4.67 16.59 -15.68
C LYS A 235 5.83 16.32 -16.64
N PRO A 236 7.03 16.87 -16.47
CA PRO A 236 8.18 16.61 -17.35
C PRO A 236 8.63 15.13 -17.29
N LEU A 237 8.43 14.45 -16.16
CA LEU A 237 8.90 13.09 -15.91
C LEU A 237 7.98 11.99 -16.49
N LEU A 238 6.77 12.35 -16.91
CA LEU A 238 5.79 11.38 -17.39
C LEU A 238 6.27 10.54 -18.59
N ALA A 239 7.13 11.09 -19.43
CA ALA A 239 7.63 10.40 -20.61
C ALA A 239 8.74 9.37 -20.29
N ASP A 240 9.41 9.51 -19.13
CA ASP A 240 10.60 8.75 -18.78
C ASP A 240 10.30 7.51 -17.95
N TYR A 241 9.12 7.47 -17.31
CA TYR A 241 8.68 6.41 -16.42
C TYR A 241 7.39 5.74 -16.90
N ASP A 242 7.15 4.51 -16.44
CA ASP A 242 5.89 3.77 -16.64
C ASP A 242 4.96 3.96 -15.44
N TYR A 243 5.56 4.07 -14.24
CA TYR A 243 4.85 4.28 -12.99
C TYR A 243 5.53 5.34 -12.14
N ILE A 244 4.74 6.24 -11.56
CA ILE A 244 5.16 7.15 -10.49
C ILE A 244 4.32 6.80 -9.26
N VAL A 245 4.96 6.39 -8.15
CA VAL A 245 4.25 6.03 -6.92
C VAL A 245 4.57 7.04 -5.84
N ILE A 246 3.53 7.73 -5.34
CA ILE A 246 3.65 8.79 -4.35
C ILE A 246 3.33 8.23 -2.97
N ASP A 247 4.30 8.29 -2.03
CA ASP A 247 4.09 7.97 -0.61
C ASP A 247 3.54 9.18 0.13
N CYS A 248 2.27 9.16 0.50
CA CYS A 248 1.60 10.29 1.13
C CYS A 248 1.77 10.27 2.65
N GLN A 249 1.92 11.47 3.25
CA GLN A 249 1.87 11.63 4.70
C GLN A 249 0.53 11.15 5.30
N PRO A 250 0.48 10.79 6.61
CA PRO A 250 -0.75 10.34 7.27
C PRO A 250 -1.66 11.53 7.67
N SER A 251 -2.08 12.31 6.70
CA SER A 251 -2.99 13.46 6.88
C SER A 251 -3.88 13.64 5.64
N LEU A 252 -4.88 14.49 5.72
CA LEU A 252 -5.69 14.95 4.59
C LEU A 252 -5.45 16.45 4.32
N GLY A 253 -4.22 16.92 4.57
CA GLY A 253 -3.77 18.28 4.35
C GLY A 253 -3.48 18.62 2.89
N LEU A 254 -2.88 19.79 2.66
CA LEU A 254 -2.62 20.33 1.31
C LEU A 254 -1.65 19.46 0.52
N LEU A 255 -0.66 18.82 1.16
CA LEU A 255 0.24 17.88 0.48
C LEU A 255 -0.55 16.67 -0.06
N THR A 256 -1.42 16.06 0.75
CA THR A 256 -2.26 14.94 0.29
C THR A 256 -3.17 15.35 -0.85
N VAL A 257 -3.77 16.56 -0.81
CA VAL A 257 -4.56 17.09 -1.94
C VAL A 257 -3.69 17.25 -3.18
N ASN A 258 -2.44 17.71 -3.06
CA ASN A 258 -1.50 17.78 -4.19
C ASN A 258 -1.20 16.40 -4.78
N ALA A 259 -0.98 15.39 -3.93
CA ALA A 259 -0.75 14.03 -4.40
C ALA A 259 -1.97 13.48 -5.16
N LEU A 260 -3.19 13.65 -4.63
CA LEU A 260 -4.44 13.24 -5.27
C LEU A 260 -4.71 14.01 -6.57
N THR A 261 -4.38 15.31 -6.61
CA THR A 261 -4.54 16.13 -7.82
C THR A 261 -3.59 15.67 -8.94
N ALA A 262 -2.40 15.20 -8.58
CA ALA A 262 -1.41 14.70 -9.54
C ALA A 262 -1.67 13.25 -9.97
N ALA A 263 -2.36 12.45 -9.14
CA ALA A 263 -2.52 11.02 -9.35
C ALA A 263 -3.59 10.69 -10.39
N HIS A 264 -3.41 9.54 -11.07
CA HIS A 264 -4.44 8.90 -11.85
C HIS A 264 -5.22 7.90 -10.98
N LYS A 265 -4.51 7.22 -10.06
CA LYS A 265 -5.08 6.15 -9.23
C LYS A 265 -4.67 6.31 -7.76
N VAL A 266 -5.55 5.86 -6.86
CA VAL A 266 -5.30 5.82 -5.41
C VAL A 266 -5.32 4.38 -4.92
N ILE A 267 -4.26 3.96 -4.25
CA ILE A 267 -4.24 2.73 -3.45
C ILE A 267 -4.33 3.12 -1.98
N VAL A 268 -5.21 2.46 -1.24
CA VAL A 268 -5.46 2.70 0.18
C VAL A 268 -4.98 1.51 1.00
N PRO A 269 -3.73 1.52 1.52
CA PRO A 269 -3.29 0.52 2.48
C PRO A 269 -4.12 0.62 3.75
N LEU A 270 -4.62 -0.53 4.21
CA LEU A 270 -5.54 -0.61 5.34
C LEU A 270 -5.10 -1.75 6.26
N GLU A 271 -4.68 -1.41 7.47
CA GLU A 271 -4.47 -2.39 8.52
C GLU A 271 -5.82 -2.99 8.97
N CYS A 272 -5.90 -4.33 9.06
CA CYS A 272 -7.14 -5.05 9.41
C CYS A 272 -7.47 -4.87 10.90
N GLU A 273 -7.83 -3.62 11.31
CA GLU A 273 -8.25 -3.24 12.65
C GLU A 273 -9.65 -2.63 12.68
N PHE A 274 -10.30 -2.64 13.85
CA PHE A 274 -11.71 -2.30 14.02
C PHE A 274 -12.13 -0.90 13.48
N PHE A 275 -11.26 0.11 13.59
CA PHE A 275 -11.56 1.47 13.13
C PHE A 275 -11.16 1.75 11.67
N ALA A 276 -10.69 0.74 10.96
CA ALA A 276 -10.16 0.91 9.61
C ALA A 276 -11.19 1.48 8.62
N LEU A 277 -12.43 1.00 8.64
CA LEU A 277 -13.51 1.43 7.75
C LEU A 277 -13.84 2.93 7.84
N ARG A 278 -13.79 3.51 9.05
CA ARG A 278 -14.06 4.95 9.22
C ARG A 278 -12.99 5.81 8.52
N GLY A 279 -11.73 5.39 8.60
CA GLY A 279 -10.64 6.10 7.93
C GLY A 279 -10.79 6.06 6.41
N VAL A 280 -11.19 4.92 5.86
CA VAL A 280 -11.44 4.79 4.41
C VAL A 280 -12.58 5.70 3.97
N ALA A 281 -13.69 5.74 4.71
CA ALA A 281 -14.84 6.60 4.38
C ALA A 281 -14.46 8.09 4.28
N LEU A 282 -13.67 8.61 5.24
CA LEU A 282 -13.20 10.00 5.20
C LEU A 282 -12.25 10.27 4.03
N LEU A 283 -11.41 9.30 3.69
CA LEU A 283 -10.53 9.43 2.52
C LEU A 283 -11.35 9.41 1.22
N THR A 284 -12.36 8.54 1.11
CA THR A 284 -13.27 8.49 -0.05
C THR A 284 -13.97 9.81 -0.28
N GLU A 285 -14.50 10.45 0.78
CA GLU A 285 -15.07 11.81 0.67
C GLU A 285 -14.05 12.85 0.17
N THR A 286 -12.78 12.70 0.55
CA THR A 286 -11.72 13.59 0.07
C THR A 286 -11.40 13.34 -1.40
N ILE A 287 -11.34 12.08 -1.82
CA ILE A 287 -11.17 11.69 -3.23
C ILE A 287 -12.31 12.26 -4.08
N GLU A 288 -13.58 12.10 -3.66
CA GLU A 288 -14.74 12.66 -4.34
C GLU A 288 -14.63 14.19 -4.52
N LYS A 289 -14.22 14.92 -3.48
CA LYS A 289 -14.01 16.37 -3.57
C LYS A 289 -12.90 16.76 -4.53
N VAL A 290 -11.83 15.96 -4.60
CA VAL A 290 -10.73 16.19 -5.55
C VAL A 290 -11.20 15.89 -6.97
N GLN A 291 -11.95 14.81 -7.19
CA GLN A 291 -12.56 14.48 -8.49
C GLN A 291 -13.47 15.60 -8.99
N GLU A 292 -14.35 16.10 -8.12
CA GLU A 292 -15.29 17.15 -8.49
C GLU A 292 -14.64 18.48 -8.87
N ARG A 293 -13.50 18.83 -8.27
CA ARG A 293 -12.97 20.20 -8.30
C ARG A 293 -11.60 20.35 -8.95
N LEU A 294 -10.75 19.32 -8.91
CA LEU A 294 -9.34 19.43 -9.23
C LEU A 294 -8.88 18.40 -10.28
N ASN A 295 -9.31 17.14 -10.15
CA ASN A 295 -8.84 16.04 -10.98
C ASN A 295 -9.99 15.05 -11.27
N PRO A 296 -10.79 15.29 -12.31
CA PRO A 296 -11.92 14.43 -12.66
C PRO A 296 -11.54 13.00 -13.05
N ASP A 297 -10.29 12.79 -13.47
CA ASP A 297 -9.79 11.50 -13.94
C ASP A 297 -9.17 10.66 -12.79
N LEU A 298 -9.21 11.15 -11.55
CA LEU A 298 -8.73 10.42 -10.38
C LEU A 298 -9.64 9.23 -10.08
N GLU A 299 -9.06 8.04 -9.88
CA GLU A 299 -9.81 6.84 -9.54
C GLU A 299 -9.31 6.18 -8.24
N LEU A 300 -10.23 5.59 -7.47
CA LEU A 300 -9.87 4.66 -6.40
C LEU A 300 -9.53 3.31 -7.03
N ASP A 301 -8.24 3.00 -7.20
CA ASP A 301 -7.81 1.72 -7.75
C ASP A 301 -8.13 0.57 -6.80
N GLY A 302 -7.86 0.76 -5.49
CA GLY A 302 -8.30 -0.22 -4.53
C GLY A 302 -7.79 -0.06 -3.10
N ILE A 303 -8.36 -0.89 -2.24
CA ILE A 303 -7.99 -1.02 -0.82
C ILE A 303 -7.09 -2.23 -0.67
N LEU A 304 -5.87 -2.02 -0.17
CA LEU A 304 -4.88 -3.05 0.08
C LEU A 304 -4.89 -3.43 1.56
N ALA A 305 -5.35 -4.63 1.90
CA ALA A 305 -5.26 -5.15 3.24
C ALA A 305 -3.80 -5.42 3.62
N THR A 306 -3.35 -4.79 4.71
CA THR A 306 -1.98 -4.89 5.22
C THR A 306 -1.97 -5.45 6.65
N MET A 307 -0.80 -5.92 7.08
CA MET A 307 -0.59 -6.50 8.42
C MET A 307 -1.64 -7.58 8.75
N TYR A 308 -2.13 -8.26 7.71
CA TYR A 308 -3.13 -9.30 7.85
C TYR A 308 -2.55 -10.51 8.59
N ASP A 309 -3.29 -11.01 9.57
CA ASP A 309 -2.98 -12.25 10.28
C ASP A 309 -4.15 -13.21 10.16
N SER A 310 -4.01 -14.23 9.29
CA SER A 310 -5.05 -15.23 9.04
C SER A 310 -5.39 -16.08 10.26
N ARG A 311 -4.51 -16.13 11.27
CA ARG A 311 -4.72 -16.91 12.50
C ARG A 311 -5.70 -16.21 13.45
N THR A 312 -5.85 -14.89 13.34
CA THR A 312 -6.74 -14.13 14.21
C THR A 312 -8.15 -14.02 13.62
N VAL A 313 -9.16 -14.29 14.45
CA VAL A 313 -10.57 -14.11 14.06
C VAL A 313 -10.81 -12.64 13.68
N HIS A 314 -10.25 -11.72 14.45
CA HIS A 314 -10.41 -10.28 14.27
C HIS A 314 -9.96 -9.80 12.86
N SER A 315 -8.74 -10.15 12.42
CA SER A 315 -8.26 -9.76 11.08
C SER A 315 -9.16 -10.31 9.96
N ARG A 316 -9.63 -11.56 10.10
CA ARG A 316 -10.54 -12.16 9.11
C ARG A 316 -11.89 -11.46 9.06
N GLU A 317 -12.48 -11.13 10.22
CA GLU A 317 -13.78 -10.44 10.29
C GLU A 317 -13.68 -9.02 9.74
N VAL A 318 -12.60 -8.29 10.05
CA VAL A 318 -12.38 -6.94 9.52
C VAL A 318 -12.23 -7.00 8.01
N LEU A 319 -11.40 -7.92 7.48
CA LEU A 319 -11.23 -8.05 6.03
C LEU A 319 -12.56 -8.42 5.35
N ALA A 320 -13.33 -9.35 5.91
CA ALA A 320 -14.64 -9.71 5.36
C ALA A 320 -15.59 -8.51 5.27
N ARG A 321 -15.63 -7.64 6.30
CA ARG A 321 -16.43 -6.40 6.29
C ARG A 321 -15.93 -5.38 5.28
N VAL A 322 -14.61 -5.28 5.09
CA VAL A 322 -14.02 -4.41 4.06
C VAL A 322 -14.43 -4.89 2.67
N VAL A 323 -14.38 -6.20 2.43
CA VAL A 323 -14.83 -6.80 1.16
C VAL A 323 -16.33 -6.61 0.97
N GLU A 324 -17.16 -6.80 2.00
CA GLU A 324 -18.61 -6.55 1.94
C GLU A 324 -18.93 -5.09 1.57
N ALA A 325 -18.14 -4.12 2.08
CA ALA A 325 -18.38 -2.70 1.87
C ALA A 325 -17.86 -2.16 0.53
N PHE A 326 -16.76 -2.71 0.01
CA PHE A 326 -16.02 -2.15 -1.14
C PHE A 326 -15.84 -3.13 -2.31
N ASP A 327 -16.19 -4.39 -2.14
CA ASP A 327 -16.21 -5.47 -3.13
C ASP A 327 -14.98 -5.47 -4.07
N GLU A 328 -15.20 -5.19 -5.36
CA GLU A 328 -14.16 -5.20 -6.40
C GLU A 328 -13.02 -4.19 -6.17
N HIS A 329 -13.27 -3.14 -5.37
CA HIS A 329 -12.23 -2.20 -4.96
C HIS A 329 -11.28 -2.75 -3.89
N VAL A 330 -11.51 -3.95 -3.34
CA VAL A 330 -10.53 -4.59 -2.46
C VAL A 330 -9.60 -5.46 -3.29
N TYR A 331 -8.29 -5.27 -3.13
CA TYR A 331 -7.32 -6.14 -3.78
C TYR A 331 -7.50 -7.60 -3.35
N HIS A 332 -7.30 -8.54 -4.28
CA HIS A 332 -7.25 -9.97 -3.94
C HIS A 332 -5.98 -10.30 -3.15
N THR A 333 -4.90 -9.58 -3.46
CA THR A 333 -3.63 -9.67 -2.75
C THR A 333 -3.75 -9.03 -1.37
N VAL A 334 -3.28 -9.72 -0.33
CA VAL A 334 -3.15 -9.19 1.03
C VAL A 334 -1.71 -9.25 1.49
N ILE A 335 -1.26 -8.24 2.25
CA ILE A 335 0.09 -8.19 2.81
C ILE A 335 0.03 -8.69 4.25
N GLY A 336 0.61 -9.86 4.49
CA GLY A 336 0.67 -10.47 5.81
C GLY A 336 1.62 -9.73 6.76
N ARG A 337 1.38 -9.89 8.07
CA ARG A 337 2.29 -9.39 9.09
C ARG A 337 3.56 -10.25 9.12
N THR A 338 4.73 -9.62 9.02
CA THR A 338 6.04 -10.28 9.13
C THR A 338 7.06 -9.39 9.84
N VAL A 339 8.00 -9.99 10.53
CA VAL A 339 9.13 -9.31 11.17
C VAL A 339 10.17 -8.81 10.16
N ARG A 340 10.11 -9.29 8.91
CA ARG A 340 11.07 -8.91 7.86
C ARG A 340 10.92 -7.45 7.41
N PHE A 341 9.71 -6.86 7.42
CA PHE A 341 9.53 -5.47 7.01
C PHE A 341 10.28 -4.45 7.88
N PRO A 342 10.27 -4.53 9.22
CA PRO A 342 11.16 -3.68 10.02
C PRO A 342 12.64 -3.88 9.72
N GLU A 343 13.08 -5.12 9.45
CA GLU A 343 14.47 -5.42 9.08
C GLU A 343 14.88 -4.74 7.76
N THR A 344 14.00 -4.75 6.75
CA THR A 344 14.26 -4.09 5.45
C THR A 344 14.44 -2.58 5.59
N THR A 345 13.69 -1.93 6.49
CA THR A 345 13.83 -0.49 6.76
C THR A 345 15.20 -0.17 7.34
N VAL A 346 15.74 -1.03 8.22
CA VAL A 346 17.09 -0.87 8.79
C VAL A 346 18.16 -1.13 7.74
N ALA A 347 17.92 -2.10 6.84
CA ALA A 347 18.86 -2.43 5.76
C ALA A 347 18.88 -1.38 4.64
N GLY A 348 17.82 -0.55 4.51
CA GLY A 348 17.67 0.40 3.43
C GLY A 348 17.36 -0.26 2.07
N GLU A 349 16.73 -1.44 2.09
CA GLU A 349 16.45 -2.24 0.90
C GLU A 349 15.00 -2.72 0.85
N PRO A 350 14.39 -2.88 -0.34
CA PRO A 350 13.09 -3.54 -0.48
C PRO A 350 13.15 -5.01 -0.06
N ILE A 351 11.99 -5.58 0.33
CA ILE A 351 11.91 -7.00 0.71
C ILE A 351 12.24 -7.93 -0.47
N THR A 352 12.00 -7.48 -1.70
CA THR A 352 12.27 -8.25 -2.92
C THR A 352 13.76 -8.49 -3.15
N THR A 353 14.63 -7.62 -2.64
CA THR A 353 16.10 -7.79 -2.62
C THR A 353 16.58 -8.38 -1.31
N TYR A 354 16.16 -7.83 -0.18
CA TYR A 354 16.60 -8.25 1.16
C TYR A 354 16.24 -9.70 1.50
N ALA A 355 15.01 -10.11 1.18
CA ALA A 355 14.50 -11.47 1.47
C ALA A 355 13.62 -11.95 0.31
N SER A 356 14.24 -12.14 -0.86
CA SER A 356 13.56 -12.37 -2.14
C SER A 356 12.62 -13.58 -2.15
N ASN A 357 12.94 -14.63 -1.38
CA ASN A 357 12.14 -15.86 -1.29
C ASN A 357 11.11 -15.82 -0.14
N SER A 358 10.92 -14.67 0.51
CA SER A 358 9.97 -14.54 1.61
C SER A 358 8.53 -14.42 1.09
N VAL A 359 7.57 -14.83 1.94
CA VAL A 359 6.12 -14.65 1.68
C VAL A 359 5.78 -13.17 1.43
N GLY A 360 6.48 -12.25 2.10
CA GLY A 360 6.29 -10.81 1.88
C GLY A 360 6.72 -10.36 0.49
N ALA A 361 7.86 -10.84 -0.02
CA ALA A 361 8.32 -10.55 -1.37
C ALA A 361 7.36 -11.12 -2.43
N ALA A 362 6.93 -12.37 -2.25
CA ALA A 362 5.94 -13.00 -3.10
C ALA A 362 4.61 -12.24 -3.13
N ALA A 363 4.14 -11.75 -1.98
CA ALA A 363 2.91 -10.95 -1.89
C ALA A 363 3.02 -9.63 -2.67
N TYR A 364 4.15 -8.91 -2.60
CA TYR A 364 4.33 -7.68 -3.38
C TYR A 364 4.51 -7.93 -4.88
N ARG A 365 5.15 -9.04 -5.28
CA ARG A 365 5.18 -9.44 -6.70
C ARG A 365 3.77 -9.75 -7.21
N GLN A 366 2.94 -10.42 -6.41
CA GLN A 366 1.55 -10.67 -6.76
C GLN A 366 0.74 -9.36 -6.82
N LEU A 367 0.94 -8.43 -5.87
CA LEU A 367 0.31 -7.10 -5.91
C LEU A 367 0.70 -6.35 -7.18
N ALA A 368 1.98 -6.36 -7.56
CA ALA A 368 2.43 -5.71 -8.79
C ALA A 368 1.73 -6.29 -10.03
N ARG A 369 1.57 -7.62 -10.11
CA ARG A 369 0.81 -8.27 -11.20
C ARG A 369 -0.66 -7.87 -11.18
N GLU A 370 -1.29 -7.77 -10.02
CA GLU A 370 -2.68 -7.32 -9.87
C GLU A 370 -2.84 -5.87 -10.30
N VAL A 371 -1.94 -4.96 -9.89
CA VAL A 371 -1.91 -3.55 -10.31
C VAL A 371 -1.76 -3.44 -11.83
N LEU A 372 -0.82 -4.19 -12.43
CA LEU A 372 -0.63 -4.22 -13.88
C LEU A 372 -1.88 -4.70 -14.62
N ALA A 373 -2.54 -5.75 -14.11
CA ALA A 373 -3.77 -6.26 -14.71
C ALA A 373 -4.91 -5.24 -14.65
N ARG A 374 -5.05 -4.50 -13.54
CA ARG A 374 -6.07 -3.45 -13.38
C ARG A 374 -5.80 -2.23 -14.28
N CYS A 375 -4.52 -1.88 -14.51
CA CYS A 375 -4.15 -0.77 -15.37
C CYS A 375 -4.26 -1.08 -16.88
N HIS A 376 -4.31 -2.36 -17.27
CA HIS A 376 -4.47 -2.78 -18.67
C HIS A 376 -5.91 -3.16 -19.04
N ALA A 377 -6.82 -3.21 -18.09
CA ALA A 377 -8.22 -3.50 -18.31
C ALA A 377 -9.03 -2.28 -18.80
N GLU A 378 -8.39 -1.13 -18.90
CA GLU A 378 -8.90 0.13 -19.46
C GLU A 378 -8.50 0.23 -20.95
#